data_643d50fb0df32e30c683863ceeb4dda8
#
_entry.id   643d50fb0df32e30c683863ceeb4dda8
#
_cell.length_a   1.000
_cell.length_b   1.000
_cell.length_c   1.000
_cell.angle_alpha   90.00
_cell.angle_beta   90.00
_cell.angle_gamma   90.00
#
_symmetry.space_group_name_H-M   'P 1'
#
loop_
_entity.id
_entity.type
_entity.pdbx_description
1 polymer ?
#
loop_
_entity_poly.entity_id
_entity_poly.type
_entity_poly.pdbx_seq_one_letter_code
_entity_poly.pdbx_strand_id
1 'polypeptide(L)'
;MNNGVTIVSPDVSSVGNSFHLKNYQIVNGCQTCNVLYQNRDNLNDLSITVKIVETQDEDVFVQLVNATNSQTKVENSQFKSLSPVVRRVENYFKVMQDHETTSCLYSERRDKQFVGADIPNLRIYSLKEATRCVAAMFLERPDLASRFPIRMLDELSDELYDPKLHEISYYAACLTMHRFKLLRSNRQIPQNYQKLKWHFLPLIRMSICGERQIALTDKK
;
A
#
# COMPACT_ATOMS: atom_id res chain seq x y z
N MET A 1 14.96 -7.35 23.78
CA MET A 1 15.69 -6.07 23.78
C MET A 1 14.97 -5.12 22.84
N ASN A 2 14.54 -3.95 23.28
CA ASN A 2 13.78 -3.00 22.46
C ASN A 2 14.78 -2.08 21.74
N ASN A 3 14.77 -2.04 20.40
CA ASN A 3 15.73 -1.26 19.60
C ASN A 3 15.46 0.27 19.60
N GLY A 4 14.54 0.73 20.46
CA GLY A 4 14.16 2.13 20.56
C GLY A 4 13.25 2.61 19.40
N VAL A 5 13.09 3.92 19.33
CA VAL A 5 12.30 4.61 18.30
C VAL A 5 13.23 5.43 17.42
N THR A 6 13.08 5.36 16.09
CA THR A 6 13.82 6.22 15.16
C THR A 6 12.86 7.19 14.49
N ILE A 7 13.19 8.48 14.59
CA ILE A 7 12.42 9.60 14.03
C ILE A 7 13.30 10.32 13.01
N VAL A 8 12.74 10.65 11.86
CA VAL A 8 13.40 11.48 10.85
C VAL A 8 12.59 12.77 10.68
N SER A 9 13.28 13.89 10.60
CA SER A 9 12.67 15.20 10.40
C SER A 9 13.53 16.05 9.46
N PRO A 10 12.94 16.86 8.58
CA PRO A 10 13.70 17.79 7.74
C PRO A 10 14.16 19.04 8.47
N ASP A 11 13.67 19.28 9.69
CA ASP A 11 14.02 20.45 10.50
C ASP A 11 13.98 20.05 11.98
N VAL A 12 15.16 20.09 12.61
CA VAL A 12 15.37 19.75 14.01
C VAL A 12 16.05 20.92 14.72
N SER A 13 15.43 21.43 15.76
CA SER A 13 16.05 22.45 16.63
C SER A 13 16.07 21.98 18.06
N SER A 14 17.11 22.35 18.80
CA SER A 14 17.25 22.04 20.23
C SER A 14 17.24 23.32 21.05
N VAL A 15 16.42 23.32 22.14
CA VAL A 15 16.36 24.41 23.11
C VAL A 15 16.47 23.80 24.49
N GLY A 16 17.60 23.98 25.15
CA GLY A 16 17.91 23.33 26.43
C GLY A 16 17.90 21.81 26.29
N ASN A 17 17.05 21.13 27.05
CA ASN A 17 16.90 19.68 27.04
C ASN A 17 15.73 19.20 26.14
N SER A 18 15.18 20.08 25.29
CA SER A 18 14.04 19.76 24.43
C SER A 18 14.42 19.82 22.96
N PHE A 19 13.89 18.89 22.16
CA PHE A 19 13.99 18.88 20.71
C PHE A 19 12.66 19.27 20.08
N HIS A 20 12.69 20.18 19.14
CA HIS A 20 11.54 20.57 18.32
C HIS A 20 11.72 20.01 16.91
N LEU A 21 10.75 19.23 16.46
CA LEU A 21 10.77 18.54 15.18
C LEU A 21 9.61 19.05 14.32
N LYS A 22 9.89 19.45 13.07
CA LYS A 22 8.85 19.81 12.11
C LYS A 22 8.72 18.73 11.03
N ASN A 23 7.48 18.40 10.66
CA ASN A 23 7.18 17.40 9.62
C ASN A 23 7.91 16.06 9.83
N TYR A 24 8.01 15.63 11.09
CA TYR A 24 8.72 14.41 11.45
C TYR A 24 7.96 13.16 11.05
N GLN A 25 8.69 12.07 10.85
CA GLN A 25 8.15 10.74 10.62
C GLN A 25 8.86 9.71 11.49
N ILE A 26 8.09 8.82 12.13
CA ILE A 26 8.63 7.66 12.84
C ILE A 26 8.91 6.57 11.82
N VAL A 27 10.18 6.22 11.63
CA VAL A 27 10.63 5.23 10.65
C VAL A 27 10.88 3.85 11.27
N ASN A 28 11.06 3.78 12.59
CA ASN A 28 11.15 2.53 13.34
C ASN A 28 10.56 2.72 14.75
N GLY A 29 10.01 1.64 15.32
CA GLY A 29 9.46 1.65 16.67
C GLY A 29 7.97 2.05 16.79
N CYS A 30 7.21 2.12 15.68
CA CYS A 30 5.78 2.45 15.71
C CYS A 30 4.98 1.51 16.62
N GLN A 31 5.29 0.21 16.65
CA GLN A 31 4.64 -0.74 17.56
C GLN A 31 4.94 -0.41 19.01
N THR A 32 6.17 -0.05 19.32
CA THR A 32 6.59 0.40 20.67
C THR A 32 5.81 1.65 21.08
N CYS A 33 5.71 2.65 20.19
CA CYS A 33 4.92 3.86 20.44
C CYS A 33 3.44 3.53 20.72
N ASN A 34 2.85 2.61 19.96
CA ASN A 34 1.47 2.18 20.17
C ASN A 34 1.27 1.50 21.54
N VAL A 35 2.16 0.58 21.90
CA VAL A 35 2.11 -0.10 23.21
C VAL A 35 2.26 0.91 24.36
N LEU A 36 3.19 1.85 24.24
CA LEU A 36 3.38 2.92 25.22
C LEU A 36 2.13 3.79 25.33
N TYR A 37 1.55 4.18 24.22
CA TYR A 37 0.32 4.98 24.21
C TYR A 37 -0.87 4.26 24.85
N GLN A 38 -1.03 2.97 24.57
CA GLN A 38 -2.10 2.15 25.17
C GLN A 38 -1.93 1.97 26.68
N ASN A 39 -0.68 2.01 27.19
CA ASN A 39 -0.37 1.82 28.59
C ASN A 39 0.06 3.14 29.29
N ARG A 40 -0.20 4.30 28.69
CA ARG A 40 0.29 5.61 29.16
C ARG A 40 -0.01 5.90 30.63
N ASP A 41 -1.13 5.37 31.14
CA ASP A 41 -1.55 5.61 32.53
C ASP A 41 -0.77 4.76 33.54
N ASN A 42 0.00 3.75 33.08
CA ASN A 42 0.77 2.82 33.90
C ASN A 42 2.29 2.89 33.63
N LEU A 43 2.77 3.91 32.93
CA LEU A 43 4.18 4.08 32.59
C LEU A 43 4.91 4.80 33.74
N ASN A 44 5.32 4.04 34.76
CA ASN A 44 6.18 4.56 35.82
C ASN A 44 7.66 4.28 35.45
N ASP A 45 8.50 5.31 35.44
CA ASP A 45 9.97 5.25 35.30
C ASP A 45 10.48 4.48 34.04
N LEU A 46 9.71 4.50 32.93
CA LEU A 46 10.14 3.89 31.69
C LEU A 46 10.99 4.88 30.85
N SER A 47 12.20 4.46 30.52
CA SER A 47 13.06 5.16 29.57
C SER A 47 13.15 4.39 28.26
N ILE A 48 13.05 5.09 27.16
CA ILE A 48 13.24 4.52 25.82
C ILE A 48 14.36 5.30 25.08
N THR A 49 15.11 4.59 24.27
CA THR A 49 16.07 5.23 23.37
C THR A 49 15.34 5.80 22.18
N VAL A 50 15.53 7.10 21.93
CA VAL A 50 15.01 7.77 20.71
C VAL A 50 16.18 8.25 19.89
N LYS A 51 16.23 7.82 18.62
CA LYS A 51 17.18 8.30 17.62
C LYS A 51 16.50 9.32 16.73
N ILE A 52 17.00 10.54 16.72
CA ILE A 52 16.51 11.61 15.86
C ILE A 52 17.54 11.83 14.75
N VAL A 53 17.09 11.83 13.50
CA VAL A 53 17.91 12.08 12.31
C VAL A 53 17.30 13.24 11.54
N GLU A 54 18.11 14.28 11.32
CA GLU A 54 17.75 15.40 10.47
C GLU A 54 18.23 15.13 9.05
N THR A 55 17.31 15.17 8.08
CA THR A 55 17.63 15.12 6.65
C THR A 55 16.50 15.69 5.81
N GLN A 56 16.89 16.44 4.76
CA GLN A 56 15.98 16.91 3.70
C GLN A 56 16.13 16.08 2.42
N ASP A 57 17.11 15.17 2.39
CA ASP A 57 17.42 14.32 1.25
C ASP A 57 16.50 13.09 1.25
N GLU A 58 15.68 12.94 0.20
CA GLU A 58 14.77 11.80 0.06
C GLU A 58 15.51 10.46 -0.09
N ASP A 59 16.69 10.44 -0.72
CA ASP A 59 17.46 9.21 -0.89
C ASP A 59 18.05 8.76 0.44
N VAL A 60 18.56 9.69 1.24
CA VAL A 60 19.03 9.41 2.61
C VAL A 60 17.89 8.95 3.50
N PHE A 61 16.71 9.55 3.37
CA PHE A 61 15.52 9.12 4.09
C PHE A 61 15.16 7.66 3.75
N VAL A 62 15.12 7.32 2.46
CA VAL A 62 14.83 5.95 1.99
C VAL A 62 15.88 4.96 2.50
N GLN A 63 17.17 5.31 2.45
CA GLN A 63 18.25 4.46 2.97
C GLN A 63 18.13 4.24 4.49
N LEU A 64 17.77 5.27 5.26
CA LEU A 64 17.55 5.15 6.71
C LEU A 64 16.37 4.24 7.04
N VAL A 65 15.25 4.40 6.33
CA VAL A 65 14.09 3.52 6.47
C VAL A 65 14.49 2.07 6.19
N ASN A 66 15.23 1.84 5.11
CA ASN A 66 15.74 0.52 4.74
C ASN A 66 16.67 -0.07 5.80
N ALA A 67 17.64 0.69 6.27
CA ALA A 67 18.64 0.21 7.24
C ALA A 67 18.03 -0.07 8.62
N THR A 68 17.07 0.74 9.08
CA THR A 68 16.45 0.59 10.40
C THR A 68 15.40 -0.51 10.44
N ASN A 69 14.75 -0.82 9.30
CA ASN A 69 13.74 -1.86 9.20
C ASN A 69 14.28 -3.22 8.73
N SER A 70 15.52 -3.29 8.28
CA SER A 70 16.15 -4.56 7.85
C SER A 70 16.31 -5.60 8.98
N GLN A 71 16.20 -5.19 10.23
CA GLN A 71 16.22 -6.09 11.39
C GLN A 71 14.89 -6.78 11.68
N THR A 72 13.78 -6.24 11.18
CA THR A 72 12.49 -6.92 11.17
C THR A 72 12.24 -7.31 9.72
N LYS A 73 11.80 -8.53 9.42
CA LYS A 73 11.34 -8.92 8.07
C LYS A 73 10.15 -8.02 7.69
N VAL A 74 10.46 -6.77 7.35
CA VAL A 74 9.47 -5.84 6.81
C VAL A 74 9.13 -6.38 5.43
N GLU A 75 7.87 -6.70 5.22
CA GLU A 75 7.40 -7.11 3.90
C GLU A 75 7.83 -6.06 2.88
N ASN A 76 8.44 -6.47 1.77
CA ASN A 76 8.84 -5.61 0.63
C ASN A 76 7.74 -4.62 0.21
N SER A 77 6.47 -4.93 0.50
CA SER A 77 5.31 -4.08 0.30
C SER A 77 5.34 -2.75 1.08
N GLN A 78 5.99 -2.69 2.26
CA GLN A 78 6.07 -1.45 3.04
C GLN A 78 7.04 -0.43 2.43
N PHE A 79 8.14 -0.90 1.85
CA PHE A 79 9.09 -0.02 1.14
C PHE A 79 8.45 0.59 -0.10
N LYS A 80 7.65 -0.20 -0.81
CA LYS A 80 6.98 0.24 -2.03
C LYS A 80 5.83 1.22 -1.75
N SER A 81 5.30 1.25 -0.53
CA SER A 81 4.30 2.27 -0.14
C SER A 81 4.83 3.71 -0.19
N LEU A 82 6.15 3.89 -0.17
CA LEU A 82 6.84 5.19 -0.31
C LEU A 82 7.06 5.59 -1.77
N SER A 83 6.90 4.67 -2.71
CA SER A 83 7.09 4.93 -4.14
C SER A 83 6.22 6.09 -4.64
N PRO A 84 6.75 7.00 -5.48
CA PRO A 84 5.98 8.04 -6.13
C PRO A 84 4.77 7.51 -6.90
N VAL A 85 4.89 6.34 -7.53
CA VAL A 85 3.80 5.66 -8.24
C VAL A 85 2.63 5.38 -7.30
N VAL A 86 2.90 4.86 -6.11
CA VAL A 86 1.84 4.52 -5.13
C VAL A 86 1.11 5.77 -4.64
N ARG A 87 1.83 6.89 -4.46
CA ARG A 87 1.20 8.18 -4.12
C ARG A 87 0.29 8.68 -5.25
N ARG A 88 0.72 8.55 -6.52
CA ARG A 88 -0.11 8.91 -7.67
C ARG A 88 -1.35 8.03 -7.78
N VAL A 89 -1.21 6.73 -7.58
CA VAL A 89 -2.34 5.79 -7.52
C VAL A 89 -3.33 6.18 -6.43
N GLU A 90 -2.86 6.46 -5.21
CA GLU A 90 -3.74 6.92 -4.10
C GLU A 90 -4.50 8.19 -4.49
N ASN A 91 -3.81 9.17 -5.07
CA ASN A 91 -4.43 10.42 -5.53
C ASN A 91 -5.46 10.16 -6.64
N TYR A 92 -5.17 9.28 -7.58
CA TYR A 92 -6.10 8.91 -8.64
C TYR A 92 -7.39 8.29 -8.07
N PHE A 93 -7.27 7.39 -7.09
CA PHE A 93 -8.44 6.84 -6.41
C PHE A 93 -9.28 7.92 -5.73
N LYS A 94 -8.65 8.94 -5.11
CA LYS A 94 -9.35 10.07 -4.50
C LYS A 94 -10.12 10.89 -5.55
N VAL A 95 -9.49 11.22 -6.68
CA VAL A 95 -10.15 11.94 -7.78
C VAL A 95 -11.36 11.17 -8.30
N MET A 96 -11.23 9.85 -8.45
CA MET A 96 -12.34 9.01 -8.90
C MET A 96 -13.51 8.93 -7.91
N GLN A 97 -13.29 9.18 -6.61
CA GLN A 97 -14.35 9.25 -5.61
C GLN A 97 -15.26 10.47 -5.84
N ASP A 98 -14.72 11.57 -6.32
CA ASP A 98 -15.48 12.79 -6.62
C ASP A 98 -16.36 12.64 -7.88
N HIS A 99 -15.99 11.72 -8.79
CA HIS A 99 -16.69 11.52 -10.06
C HIS A 99 -17.69 10.36 -10.05
N GLU A 100 -17.53 9.38 -9.15
CA GLU A 100 -18.39 8.20 -9.09
C GLU A 100 -19.13 8.06 -7.75
N THR A 101 -20.45 8.23 -7.76
CA THR A 101 -21.29 8.06 -6.56
C THR A 101 -21.54 6.60 -6.18
N THR A 102 -21.48 5.66 -7.15
CA THR A 102 -21.93 4.26 -6.94
C THR A 102 -20.80 3.26 -6.72
N SER A 103 -19.59 3.56 -7.12
CA SER A 103 -18.48 2.58 -7.11
C SER A 103 -17.17 3.15 -6.58
N CYS A 104 -17.24 4.12 -5.67
CA CYS A 104 -16.06 4.71 -5.05
C CYS A 104 -15.18 3.63 -4.40
N LEU A 105 -13.93 3.53 -4.85
CA LEU A 105 -12.92 2.68 -4.26
C LEU A 105 -11.89 3.52 -3.50
N TYR A 106 -11.33 2.92 -2.47
CA TYR A 106 -10.36 3.54 -1.58
C TYR A 106 -9.04 2.77 -1.65
N SER A 107 -7.95 3.46 -1.94
CA SER A 107 -6.61 2.89 -1.92
C SER A 107 -6.01 3.02 -0.52
N GLU A 108 -5.81 1.89 0.16
CA GLU A 108 -5.16 1.85 1.46
C GLU A 108 -3.64 1.68 1.25
N ARG A 109 -2.93 2.79 1.32
CA ARG A 109 -1.47 2.81 1.20
C ARG A 109 -0.77 2.43 2.51
N ARG A 110 -1.34 2.83 3.64
CA ARG A 110 -0.84 2.52 4.98
C ARG A 110 -1.81 1.57 5.67
N ASP A 111 -1.27 0.58 6.35
CA ASP A 111 -2.08 -0.36 7.13
C ASP A 111 -3.04 0.38 8.07
N LYS A 112 -4.30 -0.06 8.05
CA LYS A 112 -5.37 0.48 8.90
C LYS A 112 -5.67 1.98 8.68
N GLN A 113 -5.37 2.53 7.52
CA GLN A 113 -5.60 3.93 7.17
C GLN A 113 -7.06 4.35 7.33
N PHE A 114 -8.00 3.44 7.14
CA PHE A 114 -9.45 3.67 7.19
C PHE A 114 -10.13 3.02 8.40
N VAL A 115 -9.39 2.64 9.43
CA VAL A 115 -9.98 2.11 10.67
C VAL A 115 -10.81 3.21 11.35
N GLY A 116 -12.07 2.88 11.64
CA GLY A 116 -13.03 3.84 12.22
C GLY A 116 -13.75 4.74 11.21
N ALA A 117 -13.40 4.67 9.92
CA ALA A 117 -14.18 5.33 8.87
C ALA A 117 -15.42 4.51 8.50
N ASP A 118 -16.52 5.19 8.19
CA ASP A 118 -17.76 4.53 7.71
C ASP A 118 -17.65 4.16 6.23
N ILE A 119 -16.67 3.29 5.91
CA ILE A 119 -16.37 2.82 4.57
C ILE A 119 -16.51 1.31 4.53
N PRO A 120 -17.36 0.73 3.65
CA PRO A 120 -17.46 -0.70 3.49
C PRO A 120 -16.12 -1.34 3.10
N ASN A 121 -15.68 -2.36 3.82
CA ASN A 121 -14.39 -3.06 3.57
C ASN A 121 -14.23 -3.56 2.13
N LEU A 122 -15.33 -3.88 1.44
CA LEU A 122 -15.32 -4.28 0.04
C LEU A 122 -14.80 -3.19 -0.91
N ARG A 123 -14.83 -1.93 -0.48
CA ARG A 123 -14.36 -0.77 -1.25
C ARG A 123 -12.92 -0.38 -0.96
N ILE A 124 -12.32 -0.94 0.09
CA ILE A 124 -10.94 -0.65 0.49
C ILE A 124 -10.00 -1.66 -0.16
N TYR A 125 -9.00 -1.17 -0.86
CA TYR A 125 -7.97 -1.97 -1.50
C TYR A 125 -6.61 -1.62 -0.91
N SER A 126 -6.03 -2.54 -0.15
CA SER A 126 -4.65 -2.40 0.30
C SER A 126 -3.69 -2.38 -0.91
N LEU A 127 -2.53 -1.76 -0.75
CA LEU A 127 -1.50 -1.77 -1.79
C LEU A 127 -1.19 -3.20 -2.26
N LYS A 128 -1.10 -4.14 -1.34
CA LYS A 128 -0.88 -5.56 -1.62
C LYS A 128 -1.99 -6.18 -2.49
N GLU A 129 -3.24 -5.85 -2.22
CA GLU A 129 -4.36 -6.37 -3.02
C GLU A 129 -4.44 -5.67 -4.38
N ALA A 130 -4.22 -4.36 -4.43
CA ALA A 130 -4.22 -3.59 -5.67
C ALA A 130 -3.13 -4.06 -6.64
N THR A 131 -1.89 -4.28 -6.17
CA THR A 131 -0.81 -4.85 -7.00
C THR A 131 -1.12 -6.24 -7.51
N ARG A 132 -1.76 -7.09 -6.71
CA ARG A 132 -2.21 -8.42 -7.15
C ARG A 132 -3.27 -8.32 -8.26
N CYS A 133 -4.19 -7.35 -8.16
CA CYS A 133 -5.19 -7.12 -9.20
C CYS A 133 -4.51 -6.71 -10.53
N VAL A 134 -3.53 -5.80 -10.49
CA VAL A 134 -2.77 -5.37 -11.66
C VAL A 134 -1.96 -6.51 -12.26
N ALA A 135 -1.23 -7.27 -11.44
CA ALA A 135 -0.44 -8.41 -11.88
C ALA A 135 -1.31 -9.47 -12.57
N ALA A 136 -2.49 -9.76 -12.04
CA ALA A 136 -3.41 -10.71 -12.63
C ALA A 136 -4.01 -10.19 -13.94
N MET A 137 -4.46 -8.92 -13.98
CA MET A 137 -5.22 -8.38 -15.09
C MET A 137 -4.36 -7.98 -16.29
N PHE A 138 -3.26 -7.29 -16.03
CA PHE A 138 -2.44 -6.64 -17.06
C PHE A 138 -1.13 -7.35 -17.33
N LEU A 139 -0.51 -7.97 -16.32
CA LEU A 139 0.73 -8.75 -16.51
C LEU A 139 0.45 -10.25 -16.72
N GLU A 140 -0.83 -10.63 -16.78
CA GLU A 140 -1.26 -12.02 -17.05
C GLU A 140 -0.66 -13.08 -16.10
N ARG A 141 -0.43 -12.68 -14.84
CA ARG A 141 0.13 -13.56 -13.81
C ARG A 141 -0.88 -13.85 -12.68
N PRO A 142 -2.07 -14.40 -13.01
CA PRO A 142 -3.06 -14.78 -11.99
C PRO A 142 -2.55 -15.90 -11.07
N ASP A 143 -1.62 -16.73 -11.53
CA ASP A 143 -0.93 -17.77 -10.77
C ASP A 143 -0.16 -17.16 -9.58
N LEU A 144 0.69 -16.18 -9.84
CA LEU A 144 1.46 -15.48 -8.81
C LEU A 144 0.55 -14.65 -7.90
N ALA A 145 -0.39 -13.90 -8.48
CA ALA A 145 -1.36 -13.12 -7.72
C ALA A 145 -2.19 -13.97 -6.77
N SER A 146 -2.52 -15.23 -7.16
CA SER A 146 -3.31 -16.15 -6.35
C SER A 146 -2.51 -16.79 -5.21
N ARG A 147 -1.39 -17.43 -5.54
CA ARG A 147 -0.69 -18.37 -4.65
C ARG A 147 0.62 -17.86 -4.08
N PHE A 148 1.31 -16.98 -4.81
CA PHE A 148 2.69 -16.59 -4.50
C PHE A 148 2.88 -15.06 -4.48
N PRO A 149 2.17 -14.30 -3.61
CA PRO A 149 2.21 -12.84 -3.64
C PRO A 149 3.59 -12.24 -3.31
N ILE A 150 4.42 -12.94 -2.55
CA ILE A 150 5.81 -12.50 -2.26
C ILE A 150 6.65 -12.64 -3.52
N ARG A 151 6.63 -13.82 -4.13
CA ARG A 151 7.34 -14.10 -5.38
C ARG A 151 6.87 -13.19 -6.53
N MET A 152 5.58 -12.87 -6.57
CA MET A 152 5.02 -11.89 -7.50
C MET A 152 5.70 -10.53 -7.37
N LEU A 153 5.89 -10.05 -6.15
CA LEU A 153 6.57 -8.78 -5.90
C LEU A 153 8.06 -8.84 -6.25
N ASP A 154 8.70 -9.98 -6.04
CA ASP A 154 10.12 -10.18 -6.39
C ASP A 154 10.32 -10.20 -7.92
N GLU A 155 9.42 -10.87 -8.67
CA GLU A 155 9.54 -11.03 -10.13
C GLU A 155 9.01 -9.81 -10.92
N LEU A 156 7.96 -9.13 -10.44
CA LEU A 156 7.19 -8.14 -11.21
C LEU A 156 7.28 -6.71 -10.65
N SER A 157 8.22 -6.48 -9.74
CA SER A 157 8.34 -5.18 -9.11
C SER A 157 8.56 -4.04 -10.07
N ASP A 158 9.43 -4.26 -11.05
CA ASP A 158 9.87 -3.21 -11.96
C ASP A 158 8.70 -2.77 -12.86
N GLU A 159 7.86 -3.70 -13.29
CA GLU A 159 6.65 -3.39 -14.06
C GLU A 159 5.55 -2.77 -13.19
N LEU A 160 5.33 -3.33 -11.99
CA LEU A 160 4.26 -2.87 -11.09
C LEU A 160 4.50 -1.46 -10.54
N TYR A 161 5.75 -1.06 -10.40
CA TYR A 161 6.12 0.24 -9.82
C TYR A 161 6.90 1.13 -10.80
N ASP A 162 6.82 0.85 -12.12
CA ASP A 162 7.42 1.69 -13.14
C ASP A 162 6.93 3.15 -13.01
N PRO A 163 7.84 4.12 -12.92
CA PRO A 163 7.47 5.54 -12.85
C PRO A 163 6.58 6.04 -14.00
N LYS A 164 6.61 5.37 -15.14
CA LYS A 164 5.80 5.67 -16.31
C LYS A 164 4.41 5.02 -16.30
N LEU A 165 4.14 4.18 -15.31
CA LEU A 165 2.86 3.48 -15.18
C LEU A 165 1.70 4.47 -15.05
N HIS A 166 0.59 4.17 -15.74
CA HIS A 166 -0.66 4.91 -15.62
C HIS A 166 -1.51 4.40 -14.45
N GLU A 167 -1.93 5.30 -13.58
CA GLU A 167 -2.68 5.04 -12.36
C GLU A 167 -4.04 4.37 -12.64
N ILE A 168 -4.61 4.65 -13.83
CA ILE A 168 -5.88 4.04 -14.28
C ILE A 168 -5.81 2.51 -14.31
N SER A 169 -4.64 1.93 -14.57
CA SER A 169 -4.46 0.47 -14.58
C SER A 169 -4.76 -0.13 -13.21
N TYR A 170 -4.33 0.53 -12.13
CA TYR A 170 -4.64 0.11 -10.77
C TYR A 170 -6.13 0.23 -10.46
N TYR A 171 -6.72 1.37 -10.82
CA TYR A 171 -8.14 1.60 -10.57
C TYR A 171 -9.02 0.62 -11.34
N ALA A 172 -8.77 0.41 -12.62
CA ALA A 172 -9.51 -0.52 -13.48
C ALA A 172 -9.42 -1.97 -12.96
N ALA A 173 -8.23 -2.42 -12.57
CA ALA A 173 -8.06 -3.77 -12.01
C ALA A 173 -8.80 -3.94 -10.68
N CYS A 174 -8.74 -2.95 -9.79
CA CYS A 174 -9.47 -2.97 -8.53
C CYS A 174 -10.98 -2.88 -8.74
N LEU A 175 -11.45 -2.06 -9.67
CA LEU A 175 -12.86 -1.93 -10.02
C LEU A 175 -13.42 -3.25 -10.56
N THR A 176 -12.68 -3.92 -11.44
CA THR A 176 -13.06 -5.23 -11.97
C THR A 176 -13.16 -6.27 -10.84
N MET A 177 -12.19 -6.32 -9.94
CA MET A 177 -12.24 -7.18 -8.77
C MET A 177 -13.41 -6.82 -7.84
N HIS A 178 -13.69 -5.55 -7.65
CA HIS A 178 -14.81 -5.08 -6.85
C HIS A 178 -16.16 -5.56 -7.42
N ARG A 179 -16.36 -5.39 -8.73
CA ARG A 179 -17.55 -5.89 -9.42
C ARG A 179 -17.70 -7.40 -9.28
N PHE A 180 -16.61 -8.15 -9.44
CA PHE A 180 -16.63 -9.60 -9.20
C PHE A 180 -17.05 -9.94 -7.75
N LYS A 181 -16.50 -9.24 -6.75
CA LYS A 181 -16.87 -9.44 -5.34
C LYS A 181 -18.36 -9.14 -5.08
N LEU A 182 -18.91 -8.08 -5.70
CA LEU A 182 -20.32 -7.72 -5.61
C LEU A 182 -21.23 -8.79 -6.23
N LEU A 183 -20.92 -9.24 -7.46
CA LEU A 183 -21.67 -10.30 -8.12
C LEU A 183 -21.70 -11.59 -7.30
N ARG A 184 -20.58 -11.90 -6.65
CA ARG A 184 -20.49 -13.05 -5.75
C ARG A 184 -21.34 -12.86 -4.48
N SER A 185 -21.25 -11.70 -3.82
CA SER A 185 -22.04 -11.43 -2.61
C SER A 185 -23.54 -11.45 -2.88
N ASN A 186 -23.95 -11.05 -4.08
CA ASN A 186 -25.33 -11.12 -4.55
C ASN A 186 -25.73 -12.51 -5.09
N ARG A 187 -24.87 -13.55 -4.88
CA ARG A 187 -25.10 -14.94 -5.32
C ARG A 187 -25.30 -15.11 -6.84
N GLN A 188 -24.85 -14.14 -7.64
CA GLN A 188 -24.89 -14.22 -9.11
C GLN A 188 -23.74 -15.05 -9.69
N ILE A 189 -22.70 -15.32 -8.87
CA ILE A 189 -21.58 -16.20 -9.20
C ILE A 189 -21.58 -17.36 -8.18
N PRO A 190 -21.57 -18.63 -8.64
CA PRO A 190 -21.48 -19.79 -7.77
C PRO A 190 -20.24 -19.80 -6.89
N GLN A 191 -20.33 -20.35 -5.68
CA GLN A 191 -19.24 -20.31 -4.69
C GLN A 191 -17.96 -21.04 -5.14
N ASN A 192 -18.09 -22.08 -5.96
CA ASN A 192 -16.94 -22.83 -6.49
C ASN A 192 -16.01 -21.97 -7.36
N TYR A 193 -16.51 -20.89 -7.98
CA TYR A 193 -15.70 -19.96 -8.76
C TYR A 193 -14.88 -18.97 -7.92
N GLN A 194 -15.07 -18.94 -6.60
CA GLN A 194 -14.33 -18.04 -5.72
C GLN A 194 -12.80 -18.20 -5.83
N LYS A 195 -12.35 -19.44 -6.00
CA LYS A 195 -10.91 -19.76 -6.14
C LYS A 195 -10.32 -19.20 -7.44
N LEU A 196 -11.15 -18.94 -8.45
CA LEU A 196 -10.77 -18.47 -9.78
C LEU A 196 -10.81 -16.94 -9.91
N LYS A 197 -11.08 -16.20 -8.84
CA LYS A 197 -11.25 -14.73 -8.87
C LYS A 197 -10.11 -14.00 -9.60
N TRP A 198 -8.88 -14.47 -9.41
CA TRP A 198 -7.70 -13.88 -10.05
C TRP A 198 -7.63 -14.18 -11.55
N HIS A 199 -8.12 -15.35 -11.98
CA HIS A 199 -8.16 -15.76 -13.38
C HIS A 199 -9.27 -15.05 -14.16
N PHE A 200 -10.32 -14.55 -13.49
CA PHE A 200 -11.34 -13.75 -14.13
C PHE A 200 -10.84 -12.39 -14.61
N LEU A 201 -9.85 -11.79 -13.94
CA LEU A 201 -9.36 -10.47 -14.30
C LEU A 201 -8.78 -10.42 -15.71
N PRO A 202 -7.81 -11.27 -16.09
CA PRO A 202 -7.29 -11.28 -17.46
C PRO A 202 -8.35 -11.68 -18.48
N LEU A 203 -9.26 -12.59 -18.15
CA LEU A 203 -10.35 -12.98 -19.05
C LEU A 203 -11.28 -11.82 -19.37
N ILE A 204 -11.66 -11.01 -18.37
CA ILE A 204 -12.48 -9.80 -18.56
C ILE A 204 -11.72 -8.80 -19.44
N ARG A 205 -10.43 -8.57 -19.18
CA ARG A 205 -9.61 -7.69 -20.02
C ARG A 205 -9.58 -8.18 -21.47
N MET A 206 -9.31 -9.47 -21.69
CA MET A 206 -9.30 -10.08 -23.03
C MET A 206 -10.66 -9.97 -23.74
N SER A 207 -11.76 -10.11 -22.99
CA SER A 207 -13.10 -9.98 -23.55
C SER A 207 -13.43 -8.56 -24.03
N ILE A 208 -12.82 -7.53 -23.39
CA ILE A 208 -13.06 -6.12 -23.71
C ILE A 208 -12.07 -5.63 -24.77
N CYS A 209 -10.80 -5.98 -24.64
CA CYS A 209 -9.69 -5.42 -25.43
C CYS A 209 -9.16 -6.39 -26.50
N GLY A 210 -9.72 -7.61 -26.58
CA GLY A 210 -9.18 -8.68 -27.41
C GLY A 210 -7.85 -9.23 -26.85
N GLU A 211 -7.09 -9.93 -27.68
CA GLU A 211 -5.80 -10.52 -27.31
C GLU A 211 -4.66 -9.49 -27.20
N ARG A 212 -4.96 -8.22 -27.43
CA ARG A 212 -3.95 -7.16 -27.38
C ARG A 212 -3.40 -7.05 -25.96
N GLN A 213 -2.10 -7.24 -25.81
CA GLN A 213 -1.41 -6.88 -24.56
C GLN A 213 -1.42 -5.36 -24.42
N ILE A 214 -1.94 -4.89 -23.31
CA ILE A 214 -1.95 -3.47 -22.95
C ILE A 214 -0.78 -3.26 -22.01
N ALA A 215 0.24 -2.54 -22.46
CA ALA A 215 1.33 -2.15 -21.58
C ALA A 215 0.81 -1.20 -20.49
N LEU A 216 1.30 -1.38 -19.27
CA LEU A 216 0.92 -0.52 -18.13
C LEU A 216 1.32 0.95 -18.34
N THR A 217 2.20 1.20 -19.29
CA THR A 217 2.75 2.52 -19.66
C THR A 217 2.12 3.11 -20.93
N ASP A 218 1.20 2.41 -21.60
CA ASP A 218 0.55 2.90 -22.82
C ASP A 218 -0.47 4.01 -22.52
N LYS A 219 -0.38 5.10 -23.27
CA LYS A 219 -1.27 6.27 -23.17
C LYS A 219 -2.58 6.14 -23.97
N LYS A 220 -2.99 4.95 -24.36
CA LYS A 220 -4.19 4.79 -25.22
C LYS A 220 -5.35 4.17 -24.48
#